data_e83f359a76a816ef980723ca26a4713d
#
_entry.id   e83f359a76a816ef980723ca26a4713d
#
_cell.length_a   1.000
_cell.length_b   1.000
_cell.length_c   1.000
_cell.angle_alpha   90.00
_cell.angle_beta   90.00
_cell.angle_gamma   90.00
#
_symmetry.space_group_name_H-M   'P 1'
#
loop_
_entity.id
_entity.type
_entity.pdbx_description
1 polymer ?
#
loop_
_entity_poly.entity_id
_entity_poly.type
_entity_poly.pdbx_seq_one_letter_code
_entity_poly.pdbx_strand_id
1 'polypeptide(L)'
;VTNTEPSTEAILAHVAATAADDEALAAARADAAELGLAVPDPATGELLALLASLAAGAGDGADGRGPQAVVVSPAAGVVGLQLLAGLPEQAHLSCIDPDTEHQRLARAALAGTPGRHRFLPARPLDVMGRLAAGAYDLVYVDADPAELLAVREAAWPLLRPGGVLFLAGSLLDGTVGDATRHDRATVAAREADAELRGAADAVVARIPAGPGATVLRKLG
;
A
#
# COMPACT_ATOMS: atom_id res chain seq x y z
N VAL A 1 -35.74 22.88 -5.58
CA VAL A 1 -34.35 22.54 -5.85
C VAL A 1 -33.81 21.93 -4.57
N THR A 2 -33.81 20.60 -4.47
CA THR A 2 -33.19 19.87 -3.38
C THR A 2 -31.68 20.04 -3.53
N ASN A 3 -31.09 20.87 -2.68
CA ASN A 3 -29.65 21.02 -2.56
C ASN A 3 -29.14 19.73 -1.86
N THR A 4 -28.83 18.70 -2.63
CA THR A 4 -28.19 17.49 -2.12
C THR A 4 -26.76 17.90 -1.79
N GLU A 5 -26.40 17.94 -0.52
CA GLU A 5 -25.00 18.18 -0.14
C GLU A 5 -24.12 17.10 -0.79
N PRO A 6 -23.00 17.50 -1.41
CA PRO A 6 -22.07 16.54 -1.99
C PRO A 6 -21.57 15.60 -0.90
N SER A 7 -21.84 14.30 -1.05
CA SER A 7 -21.41 13.27 -0.12
C SER A 7 -20.03 12.72 -0.51
N THR A 8 -19.30 12.19 0.44
CA THR A 8 -18.03 11.46 0.17
C THR A 8 -18.25 10.33 -0.83
N GLU A 9 -19.39 9.65 -0.76
CA GLU A 9 -19.78 8.61 -1.70
C GLU A 9 -19.91 9.14 -3.15
N ALA A 10 -20.52 10.31 -3.33
CA ALA A 10 -20.64 10.93 -4.66
C ALA A 10 -19.27 11.33 -5.23
N ILE A 11 -18.34 11.79 -4.38
CA ILE A 11 -16.96 12.11 -4.79
C ILE A 11 -16.24 10.81 -5.21
N LEU A 12 -16.30 9.75 -4.40
CA LEU A 12 -15.68 8.47 -4.73
C LEU A 12 -16.26 7.86 -6.01
N ALA A 13 -17.58 7.93 -6.19
CA ALA A 13 -18.23 7.46 -7.41
C ALA A 13 -17.78 8.26 -8.64
N HIS A 14 -17.60 9.57 -8.51
CA HIS A 14 -17.09 10.41 -9.61
C HIS A 14 -15.64 10.04 -9.96
N VAL A 15 -14.77 9.89 -8.96
CA VAL A 15 -13.37 9.46 -9.19
C VAL A 15 -13.35 8.09 -9.83
N ALA A 16 -14.12 7.13 -9.34
CA ALA A 16 -14.18 5.78 -9.92
C ALA A 16 -14.68 5.78 -11.39
N ALA A 17 -15.60 6.67 -11.73
CA ALA A 17 -16.13 6.78 -13.10
C ALA A 17 -15.18 7.51 -14.07
N THR A 18 -14.19 8.25 -13.55
CA THR A 18 -13.28 9.09 -14.35
C THR A 18 -11.82 8.62 -14.27
N ALA A 19 -11.51 7.70 -13.37
CA ALA A 19 -10.16 7.11 -13.26
C ALA A 19 -9.82 6.36 -14.56
N ALA A 20 -8.59 6.56 -15.03
CA ALA A 20 -8.08 5.87 -16.20
C ALA A 20 -7.52 4.51 -15.76
N ASP A 21 -8.28 3.44 -15.95
CA ASP A 21 -7.73 2.08 -15.89
C ASP A 21 -7.18 1.73 -17.30
N ASP A 22 -5.89 1.46 -17.39
CA ASP A 22 -5.34 0.86 -18.57
C ASP A 22 -5.71 -0.64 -18.65
N GLU A 23 -5.47 -1.26 -19.83
CA GLU A 23 -5.83 -2.66 -20.07
C GLU A 23 -5.17 -3.62 -19.05
N ALA A 24 -3.92 -3.35 -18.65
CA ALA A 24 -3.19 -4.20 -17.71
C ALA A 24 -3.80 -4.11 -16.29
N LEU A 25 -4.15 -2.91 -15.84
CA LEU A 25 -4.78 -2.71 -14.54
C LEU A 25 -6.20 -3.31 -14.50
N ALA A 26 -6.98 -3.13 -15.57
CA ALA A 26 -8.31 -3.72 -15.69
C ALA A 26 -8.26 -5.26 -15.65
N ALA A 27 -7.32 -5.88 -16.38
CA ALA A 27 -7.10 -7.32 -16.35
C ALA A 27 -6.68 -7.81 -14.95
N ALA A 28 -5.72 -7.12 -14.31
CA ALA A 28 -5.26 -7.49 -12.97
C ALA A 28 -6.37 -7.40 -11.91
N ARG A 29 -7.28 -6.41 -12.02
CA ARG A 29 -8.46 -6.30 -11.16
C ARG A 29 -9.44 -7.45 -11.39
N ALA A 30 -9.67 -7.85 -12.64
CA ALA A 30 -10.53 -8.99 -12.98
C ALA A 30 -9.97 -10.29 -12.39
N ASP A 31 -8.68 -10.57 -12.59
CA ASP A 31 -8.00 -11.71 -12.02
C ASP A 31 -8.06 -11.76 -10.48
N ALA A 32 -7.87 -10.61 -9.82
CA ALA A 32 -7.99 -10.49 -8.37
C ALA A 32 -9.42 -10.78 -7.89
N ALA A 33 -10.43 -10.31 -8.63
CA ALA A 33 -11.83 -10.54 -8.30
C ALA A 33 -12.23 -12.03 -8.42
N GLU A 34 -11.66 -12.77 -9.36
CA GLU A 34 -11.88 -14.23 -9.47
C GLU A 34 -11.42 -14.99 -8.21
N LEU A 35 -10.41 -14.51 -7.54
CA LEU A 35 -9.92 -15.07 -6.27
C LEU A 35 -10.55 -14.39 -5.03
N GLY A 36 -11.47 -13.44 -5.21
CA GLY A 36 -12.08 -12.71 -4.11
C GLY A 36 -11.10 -11.81 -3.34
N LEU A 37 -10.01 -11.38 -3.96
CA LEU A 37 -9.02 -10.51 -3.32
C LEU A 37 -9.52 -9.08 -3.23
N ALA A 38 -9.33 -8.45 -2.08
CA ALA A 38 -9.55 -7.03 -1.92
C ALA A 38 -8.47 -6.25 -2.70
N VAL A 39 -8.90 -5.25 -3.46
CA VAL A 39 -8.01 -4.38 -4.23
C VAL A 39 -8.25 -2.91 -3.86
N PRO A 40 -7.23 -2.05 -3.93
CA PRO A 40 -7.44 -0.61 -3.75
C PRO A 40 -8.45 -0.07 -4.76
N ASP A 41 -9.38 0.78 -4.30
CA ASP A 41 -10.27 1.52 -5.17
C ASP A 41 -9.49 2.52 -6.05
N PRO A 42 -10.11 3.09 -7.10
CA PRO A 42 -9.42 4.01 -8.00
C PRO A 42 -8.82 5.24 -7.30
N ALA A 43 -9.51 5.83 -6.33
CA ALA A 43 -9.01 6.99 -5.59
C ALA A 43 -7.75 6.62 -4.76
N THR A 44 -7.78 5.45 -4.12
CA THR A 44 -6.61 4.90 -3.43
C THR A 44 -5.47 4.62 -4.41
N GLY A 45 -5.77 4.12 -5.61
CA GLY A 45 -4.78 3.88 -6.65
C GLY A 45 -4.07 5.14 -7.13
N GLU A 46 -4.80 6.21 -7.41
CA GLU A 46 -4.25 7.52 -7.76
C GLU A 46 -3.38 8.10 -6.64
N LEU A 47 -3.82 7.93 -5.39
CA LEU A 47 -3.03 8.33 -4.23
C LEU A 47 -1.73 7.53 -4.12
N LEU A 48 -1.76 6.22 -4.37
CA LEU A 48 -0.56 5.37 -4.35
C LEU A 48 0.45 5.81 -5.41
N ALA A 49 0.00 6.11 -6.62
CA ALA A 49 0.85 6.65 -7.69
C ALA A 49 1.49 7.99 -7.28
N LEU A 50 0.70 8.90 -6.72
CA LEU A 50 1.20 10.20 -6.23
C LEU A 50 2.25 10.02 -5.12
N LEU A 51 1.97 9.19 -4.11
CA LEU A 51 2.90 8.92 -3.01
C LEU A 51 4.19 8.27 -3.51
N ALA A 52 4.10 7.35 -4.46
CA ALA A 52 5.26 6.70 -5.07
C ALA A 52 6.14 7.72 -5.81
N SER A 53 5.52 8.62 -6.57
CA SER A 53 6.23 9.70 -7.27
C SER A 53 6.94 10.65 -6.30
N LEU A 54 6.25 11.08 -5.24
CA LEU A 54 6.82 11.97 -4.21
C LEU A 54 7.95 11.29 -3.42
N ALA A 55 7.76 10.01 -3.06
CA ALA A 55 8.79 9.26 -2.37
C ALA A 55 10.03 9.09 -3.25
N ALA A 56 9.89 8.69 -4.51
CA ALA A 56 11.00 8.54 -5.44
C ALA A 56 11.76 9.85 -5.69
N GLY A 57 11.05 10.98 -5.78
CA GLY A 57 11.64 12.30 -6.01
C GLY A 57 12.40 12.87 -4.81
N ALA A 58 12.16 12.36 -3.61
CA ALA A 58 12.87 12.80 -2.40
C ALA A 58 14.25 12.14 -2.23
N GLY A 59 14.61 11.14 -3.07
CA GLY A 59 15.95 10.55 -3.13
C GLY A 59 16.84 11.34 -4.07
N ASP A 60 18.05 11.62 -3.63
CA ASP A 60 19.06 12.34 -4.42
C ASP A 60 19.70 11.50 -5.55
N GLY A 61 19.24 10.24 -5.72
CA GLY A 61 19.77 9.34 -6.75
C GLY A 61 21.28 9.06 -6.67
N ALA A 62 21.90 9.41 -5.54
CA ALA A 62 23.34 9.39 -5.35
C ALA A 62 23.97 8.01 -5.62
N ASP A 63 23.20 6.94 -5.47
CA ASP A 63 23.69 5.56 -5.63
C ASP A 63 23.50 4.97 -7.02
N GLY A 64 22.94 5.72 -7.99
CA GLY A 64 22.66 5.23 -9.33
C GLY A 64 21.64 4.09 -9.38
N ARG A 65 20.97 3.79 -8.27
CA ARG A 65 19.90 2.80 -8.18
C ARG A 65 18.57 3.47 -8.43
N GLY A 66 17.73 2.83 -9.25
CA GLY A 66 16.35 3.28 -9.41
C GLY A 66 15.57 3.18 -8.08
N PRO A 67 14.46 3.92 -7.95
CA PRO A 67 13.59 3.85 -6.78
C PRO A 67 13.16 2.42 -6.46
N GLN A 68 12.99 2.13 -5.17
CA GLN A 68 12.65 0.80 -4.69
C GLN A 68 11.35 0.81 -3.87
N ALA A 69 10.44 -0.07 -4.21
CA ALA A 69 9.21 -0.27 -3.46
C ALA A 69 9.03 -1.73 -3.03
N VAL A 70 8.34 -1.93 -1.90
CA VAL A 70 7.89 -3.24 -1.43
C VAL A 70 6.37 -3.24 -1.39
N VAL A 71 5.77 -4.31 -1.88
CA VAL A 71 4.34 -4.59 -1.78
C VAL A 71 4.14 -5.86 -0.97
N VAL A 72 3.49 -5.73 0.17
CA VAL A 72 2.99 -6.85 0.97
C VAL A 72 1.47 -6.88 0.79
N SER A 73 0.98 -7.73 -0.10
CA SER A 73 -0.45 -7.85 -0.41
C SER A 73 -0.74 -9.08 -1.24
N PRO A 74 -1.89 -9.75 -1.02
CA PRO A 74 -2.41 -10.76 -1.93
C PRO A 74 -2.66 -10.23 -3.34
N ALA A 75 -3.08 -8.97 -3.47
CA ALA A 75 -3.34 -8.28 -4.73
C ALA A 75 -2.12 -7.50 -5.26
N ALA A 76 -0.91 -8.02 -5.06
CA ALA A 76 0.35 -7.33 -5.39
C ALA A 76 0.46 -6.93 -6.87
N GLY A 77 -0.24 -7.59 -7.79
CA GLY A 77 -0.29 -7.19 -9.20
C GLY A 77 -0.98 -5.84 -9.39
N VAL A 78 -2.18 -5.68 -8.82
CA VAL A 78 -2.94 -4.42 -8.88
C VAL A 78 -2.19 -3.29 -8.19
N VAL A 79 -1.75 -3.51 -6.96
CA VAL A 79 -1.00 -2.49 -6.19
C VAL A 79 0.30 -2.12 -6.89
N GLY A 80 1.01 -3.12 -7.45
CA GLY A 80 2.24 -2.91 -8.18
C GLY A 80 2.06 -2.02 -9.40
N LEU A 81 1.03 -2.25 -10.22
CA LEU A 81 0.70 -1.41 -11.37
C LEU A 81 0.40 0.03 -10.95
N GLN A 82 -0.39 0.23 -9.87
CA GLN A 82 -0.70 1.55 -9.35
C GLN A 82 0.55 2.31 -8.86
N LEU A 83 1.46 1.64 -8.17
CA LEU A 83 2.72 2.25 -7.74
C LEU A 83 3.62 2.58 -8.92
N LEU A 84 3.72 1.69 -9.92
CA LEU A 84 4.53 1.90 -11.11
C LEU A 84 4.04 3.05 -11.97
N ALA A 85 2.75 3.39 -11.94
CA ALA A 85 2.22 4.58 -12.59
C ALA A 85 2.83 5.89 -12.06
N GLY A 86 3.33 5.91 -10.82
CA GLY A 86 4.02 7.05 -10.22
C GLY A 86 5.55 6.93 -10.16
N LEU A 87 6.10 5.76 -10.46
CA LEU A 87 7.53 5.48 -10.40
C LEU A 87 8.18 5.57 -11.78
N PRO A 88 9.47 5.96 -11.88
CA PRO A 88 10.19 5.96 -13.15
C PRO A 88 10.46 4.51 -13.63
N GLU A 89 10.72 4.35 -14.95
CA GLU A 89 10.89 3.06 -15.62
C GLU A 89 11.99 2.15 -15.01
N GLN A 90 12.99 2.72 -14.36
CA GLN A 90 14.07 1.98 -13.71
C GLN A 90 13.73 1.53 -12.28
N ALA A 91 12.51 1.71 -11.82
CA ALA A 91 12.09 1.34 -10.48
C ALA A 91 12.18 -0.17 -10.23
N HIS A 92 12.41 -0.54 -8.98
CA HIS A 92 12.44 -1.92 -8.51
C HIS A 92 11.26 -2.19 -7.58
N LEU A 93 10.49 -3.23 -7.88
CA LEU A 93 9.35 -3.64 -7.06
C LEU A 93 9.59 -5.03 -6.48
N SER A 94 9.42 -5.17 -5.16
CA SER A 94 9.45 -6.46 -4.46
C SER A 94 8.06 -6.80 -3.95
N CYS A 95 7.45 -7.87 -4.49
CA CYS A 95 6.14 -8.37 -4.09
C CYS A 95 6.30 -9.52 -3.10
N ILE A 96 5.72 -9.41 -1.92
CA ILE A 96 5.80 -10.38 -0.84
C ILE A 96 4.40 -10.90 -0.53
N ASP A 97 4.17 -12.18 -0.75
CA ASP A 97 2.95 -12.90 -0.39
C ASP A 97 3.27 -14.39 -0.30
N PRO A 98 2.79 -15.14 0.71
CA PRO A 98 3.10 -16.56 0.84
C PRO A 98 2.36 -17.45 -0.18
N ASP A 99 1.25 -16.98 -0.75
CA ASP A 99 0.45 -17.75 -1.68
C ASP A 99 1.05 -17.72 -3.09
N THR A 100 1.27 -18.90 -3.66
CA THR A 100 1.89 -19.06 -4.97
C THR A 100 0.97 -18.67 -6.12
N GLU A 101 -0.35 -18.74 -5.93
CA GLU A 101 -1.32 -18.31 -6.93
C GLU A 101 -1.39 -16.79 -7.00
N HIS A 102 -1.41 -16.10 -5.85
CA HIS A 102 -1.30 -14.64 -5.80
C HIS A 102 -0.01 -14.17 -6.47
N GLN A 103 1.11 -14.85 -6.21
CA GLN A 103 2.39 -14.56 -6.85
C GLN A 103 2.36 -14.79 -8.36
N ARG A 104 1.60 -15.79 -8.83
CA ARG A 104 1.41 -16.05 -10.26
C ARG A 104 0.65 -14.90 -10.92
N LEU A 105 -0.45 -14.45 -10.32
CA LEU A 105 -1.21 -13.29 -10.80
C LEU A 105 -0.37 -12.02 -10.83
N ALA A 106 0.38 -11.74 -9.75
CA ALA A 106 1.27 -10.59 -9.70
C ALA A 106 2.33 -10.62 -10.82
N ARG A 107 2.92 -11.79 -11.10
CA ARG A 107 3.87 -11.95 -12.22
C ARG A 107 3.22 -11.69 -13.57
N ALA A 108 2.01 -12.17 -13.79
CA ALA A 108 1.27 -11.97 -15.03
C ALA A 108 0.96 -10.48 -15.24
N ALA A 109 0.42 -9.82 -14.22
CA ALA A 109 0.09 -8.39 -14.25
C ALA A 109 1.30 -7.49 -14.54
N LEU A 110 2.47 -7.83 -13.99
CA LEU A 110 3.67 -7.00 -14.08
C LEU A 110 4.61 -7.40 -15.25
N ALA A 111 4.29 -8.45 -16.02
CA ALA A 111 5.18 -8.99 -17.05
C ALA A 111 5.53 -8.01 -18.19
N GLY A 112 4.62 -7.07 -18.49
CA GLY A 112 4.79 -6.07 -19.56
C GLY A 112 5.30 -4.72 -19.07
N THR A 113 5.51 -4.55 -17.77
CA THR A 113 5.90 -3.26 -17.20
C THR A 113 7.42 -3.08 -17.18
N PRO A 114 7.93 -1.85 -17.35
CA PRO A 114 9.35 -1.59 -17.20
C PRO A 114 9.82 -1.75 -15.76
N GLY A 115 11.14 -1.86 -15.57
CA GLY A 115 11.75 -1.98 -14.24
C GLY A 115 12.12 -3.42 -13.89
N ARG A 116 12.43 -3.64 -12.62
CA ARG A 116 12.80 -4.96 -12.11
C ARG A 116 11.81 -5.40 -11.03
N HIS A 117 11.22 -6.58 -11.23
CA HIS A 117 10.25 -7.14 -10.31
C HIS A 117 10.80 -8.39 -9.64
N ARG A 118 10.72 -8.40 -8.32
CA ARG A 118 11.11 -9.54 -7.49
C ARG A 118 9.89 -10.07 -6.77
N PHE A 119 9.71 -11.38 -6.80
CA PHE A 119 8.57 -12.06 -6.18
C PHE A 119 9.07 -12.99 -5.09
N LEU A 120 8.60 -12.79 -3.88
CA LEU A 120 9.01 -13.48 -2.67
C LEU A 120 7.83 -14.28 -2.12
N PRO A 121 7.72 -15.61 -2.43
CA PRO A 121 6.64 -16.46 -1.93
C PRO A 121 6.94 -16.86 -0.48
N ALA A 122 6.74 -15.93 0.44
CA ALA A 122 7.02 -16.11 1.86
C ALA A 122 6.15 -15.18 2.71
N ARG A 123 6.01 -15.51 3.99
CA ARG A 123 5.36 -14.61 4.95
C ARG A 123 6.19 -13.34 5.11
N PRO A 124 5.55 -12.15 5.22
CA PRO A 124 6.26 -10.88 5.31
C PRO A 124 7.31 -10.84 6.41
N LEU A 125 6.96 -11.24 7.63
CA LEU A 125 7.83 -11.20 8.79
C LEU A 125 9.05 -12.14 8.66
N ASP A 126 8.97 -13.20 7.83
CA ASP A 126 10.08 -14.13 7.62
C ASP A 126 11.17 -13.57 6.69
N VAL A 127 10.83 -12.59 5.85
CA VAL A 127 11.73 -12.11 4.78
C VAL A 127 12.10 -10.64 4.91
N MET A 128 11.25 -9.80 5.49
CA MET A 128 11.50 -8.34 5.56
C MET A 128 12.81 -8.03 6.29
N GLY A 129 13.12 -8.72 7.37
CA GLY A 129 14.38 -8.53 8.10
C GLY A 129 15.67 -8.88 7.31
N ARG A 130 15.53 -9.48 6.11
CA ARG A 130 16.66 -9.80 5.21
C ARG A 130 16.78 -8.81 4.04
N LEU A 131 15.85 -7.88 3.93
CA LEU A 131 15.90 -6.81 2.93
C LEU A 131 16.88 -5.73 3.39
N ALA A 132 17.38 -4.97 2.42
CA ALA A 132 18.37 -3.93 2.71
C ALA A 132 17.75 -2.77 3.50
N ALA A 133 18.31 -2.46 4.65
CA ALA A 133 17.89 -1.33 5.46
C ALA A 133 18.19 0.00 4.74
N GLY A 134 17.29 0.99 4.91
CA GLY A 134 17.42 2.32 4.33
C GLY A 134 17.41 2.38 2.80
N ALA A 135 16.93 1.32 2.12
CA ALA A 135 17.01 1.22 0.66
C ALA A 135 15.70 1.51 -0.05
N TYR A 136 14.59 1.56 0.66
CA TYR A 136 13.26 1.61 0.05
C TYR A 136 12.62 2.99 0.18
N ASP A 137 12.00 3.41 -0.92
CA ASP A 137 11.27 4.67 -1.05
C ASP A 137 9.84 4.53 -0.53
N LEU A 138 9.22 3.37 -0.79
CA LEU A 138 7.86 3.09 -0.38
C LEU A 138 7.68 1.62 0.02
N VAL A 139 6.94 1.40 1.10
CA VAL A 139 6.44 0.08 1.50
C VAL A 139 4.92 0.15 1.62
N TYR A 140 4.22 -0.64 0.82
CA TYR A 140 2.78 -0.86 0.92
C TYR A 140 2.51 -2.15 1.68
N VAL A 141 1.59 -2.10 2.63
CA VAL A 141 1.21 -3.25 3.45
C VAL A 141 -0.30 -3.38 3.52
N ASP A 142 -0.79 -4.55 3.14
CA ASP A 142 -2.12 -5.03 3.37
C ASP A 142 -1.98 -6.33 4.19
N ALA A 143 -2.18 -6.23 5.50
CA ALA A 143 -1.94 -7.32 6.45
C ALA A 143 -3.08 -7.41 7.48
N ASP A 144 -3.16 -8.56 8.14
CA ASP A 144 -4.08 -8.75 9.27
C ASP A 144 -3.87 -7.65 10.32
N PRO A 145 -4.93 -7.02 10.83
CA PRO A 145 -4.84 -6.01 11.89
C PRO A 145 -4.00 -6.44 13.09
N ALA A 146 -4.03 -7.72 13.44
CA ALA A 146 -3.24 -8.27 14.53
C ALA A 146 -1.72 -8.28 14.24
N GLU A 147 -1.32 -8.18 12.98
CA GLU A 147 0.10 -8.16 12.57
C GLU A 147 0.60 -6.75 12.22
N LEU A 148 -0.27 -5.73 12.18
CA LEU A 148 0.08 -4.37 11.71
C LEU A 148 1.29 -3.78 12.42
N LEU A 149 1.37 -3.87 13.74
CA LEU A 149 2.51 -3.34 14.50
C LEU A 149 3.80 -4.10 14.20
N ALA A 150 3.74 -5.44 14.18
CA ALA A 150 4.91 -6.26 13.88
C ALA A 150 5.43 -6.01 12.45
N VAL A 151 4.51 -5.89 11.49
CA VAL A 151 4.89 -5.56 10.10
C VAL A 151 5.42 -4.13 9.99
N ARG A 152 4.84 -3.16 10.72
CA ARG A 152 5.41 -1.80 10.81
C ARG A 152 6.83 -1.82 11.34
N GLU A 153 7.10 -2.54 12.43
CA GLU A 153 8.44 -2.68 12.99
C GLU A 153 9.42 -3.30 12.01
N ALA A 154 8.99 -4.29 11.24
CA ALA A 154 9.81 -4.92 10.21
C ALA A 154 10.04 -4.02 8.98
N ALA A 155 9.04 -3.22 8.60
CA ALA A 155 9.08 -2.33 7.44
C ALA A 155 9.90 -1.06 7.70
N TRP A 156 9.84 -0.53 8.93
CA TRP A 156 10.41 0.77 9.24
C TRP A 156 11.92 0.90 8.99
N PRO A 157 12.76 -0.09 9.36
CA PRO A 157 14.19 -0.05 9.04
C PRO A 157 14.48 -0.08 7.54
N LEU A 158 13.58 -0.62 6.72
CA LEU A 158 13.77 -0.72 5.27
C LEU A 158 13.69 0.64 4.59
N LEU A 159 12.85 1.54 5.12
CA LEU A 159 12.64 2.85 4.57
C LEU A 159 13.84 3.76 4.79
N ARG A 160 14.26 4.45 3.73
CA ARG A 160 15.18 5.57 3.83
C ARG A 160 14.52 6.79 4.49
N PRO A 161 15.27 7.79 4.94
CA PRO A 161 14.71 9.09 5.31
C PRO A 161 13.86 9.66 4.17
N GLY A 162 12.65 10.15 4.48
CA GLY A 162 11.67 10.60 3.50
C GLY A 162 10.85 9.50 2.84
N GLY A 163 11.18 8.22 3.06
CA GLY A 163 10.41 7.08 2.56
C GLY A 163 9.03 6.96 3.19
N VAL A 164 8.11 6.29 2.52
CA VAL A 164 6.69 6.21 2.87
C VAL A 164 6.29 4.78 3.20
N LEU A 165 5.61 4.58 4.33
CA LEU A 165 4.88 3.37 4.68
C LEU A 165 3.39 3.63 4.51
N PHE A 166 2.71 2.80 3.71
CA PHE A 166 1.27 2.81 3.53
C PHE A 166 0.67 1.54 4.14
N LEU A 167 -0.14 1.69 5.17
CA LEU A 167 -0.85 0.60 5.85
C LEU A 167 -2.31 0.61 5.40
N ALA A 168 -2.65 -0.27 4.47
CA ALA A 168 -4.00 -0.41 3.94
C ALA A 168 -4.92 -1.07 4.97
N GLY A 169 -6.20 -0.68 4.97
CA GLY A 169 -7.21 -1.28 5.84
C GLY A 169 -7.00 -1.07 7.34
N SER A 170 -6.02 -0.27 7.75
CA SER A 170 -5.62 -0.08 9.15
C SER A 170 -6.71 0.51 10.06
N LEU A 171 -7.75 1.13 9.47
CA LEU A 171 -8.85 1.74 10.21
C LEU A 171 -10.14 0.89 10.19
N LEU A 172 -10.14 -0.28 9.55
CA LEU A 172 -11.22 -1.27 9.54
C LEU A 172 -12.62 -0.65 9.31
N ASP A 173 -12.80 0.08 8.20
CA ASP A 173 -14.07 0.76 7.88
C ASP A 173 -14.57 1.68 9.00
N GLY A 174 -13.67 2.26 9.78
CA GLY A 174 -13.99 3.14 10.91
C GLY A 174 -14.36 2.41 12.21
N THR A 175 -14.40 1.07 12.25
CA THR A 175 -14.74 0.32 13.47
C THR A 175 -13.76 0.55 14.62
N VAL A 176 -12.53 1.00 14.33
CA VAL A 176 -11.55 1.44 15.35
C VAL A 176 -12.11 2.53 16.28
N GLY A 177 -13.06 3.35 15.79
CA GLY A 177 -13.71 4.42 16.55
C GLY A 177 -14.88 3.93 17.43
N ASP A 178 -15.38 2.72 17.22
CA ASP A 178 -16.52 2.17 17.98
C ASP A 178 -16.04 1.52 19.28
N ALA A 179 -16.20 2.22 20.40
CA ALA A 179 -15.79 1.74 21.72
C ALA A 179 -16.53 0.48 22.19
N THR A 180 -17.65 0.13 21.55
CA THR A 180 -18.43 -1.09 21.89
C THR A 180 -17.89 -2.34 21.22
N ARG A 181 -17.03 -2.20 20.22
CA ARG A 181 -16.39 -3.33 19.51
C ARG A 181 -15.21 -3.87 20.32
N HIS A 182 -15.26 -5.16 20.60
CA HIS A 182 -14.25 -5.89 21.39
C HIS A 182 -13.72 -7.12 20.66
N ASP A 183 -14.04 -7.29 19.38
CA ASP A 183 -13.44 -8.34 18.58
C ASP A 183 -11.93 -8.09 18.40
N ARG A 184 -11.18 -9.19 18.25
CA ARG A 184 -9.71 -9.18 18.25
C ARG A 184 -9.13 -8.23 17.19
N ALA A 185 -9.73 -8.21 16.00
CA ALA A 185 -9.24 -7.36 14.89
C ALA A 185 -9.41 -5.87 15.22
N THR A 186 -10.60 -5.47 15.72
CA THR A 186 -10.88 -4.07 16.08
C THR A 186 -10.00 -3.60 17.26
N VAL A 187 -9.77 -4.47 18.27
CA VAL A 187 -8.89 -4.11 19.39
C VAL A 187 -7.46 -3.92 18.92
N ALA A 188 -6.93 -4.86 18.13
CA ALA A 188 -5.56 -4.76 17.58
C ALA A 188 -5.38 -3.54 16.68
N ALA A 189 -6.34 -3.25 15.80
CA ALA A 189 -6.28 -2.07 14.93
C ALA A 189 -6.35 -0.76 15.74
N ARG A 190 -7.13 -0.72 16.82
CA ARG A 190 -7.22 0.45 17.72
C ARG A 190 -5.91 0.68 18.46
N GLU A 191 -5.27 -0.36 18.97
CA GLU A 191 -3.96 -0.29 19.60
C GLU A 191 -2.90 0.18 18.59
N ALA A 192 -2.91 -0.39 17.38
CA ALA A 192 -2.03 0.04 16.31
C ALA A 192 -2.24 1.52 15.93
N ASP A 193 -3.49 1.96 15.75
CA ASP A 193 -3.79 3.38 15.45
C ASP A 193 -3.28 4.32 16.55
N ALA A 194 -3.43 3.94 17.82
CA ALA A 194 -2.95 4.75 18.94
C ALA A 194 -1.42 4.88 18.95
N GLU A 195 -0.71 3.77 18.72
CA GLU A 195 0.75 3.76 18.67
C GLU A 195 1.30 4.53 17.46
N LEU A 196 0.74 4.26 16.26
CA LEU A 196 1.17 4.92 15.02
C LEU A 196 1.00 6.44 15.08
N ARG A 197 -0.09 6.93 15.70
CA ARG A 197 -0.30 8.37 15.90
C ARG A 197 0.74 9.02 16.80
N GLY A 198 1.31 8.25 17.71
CA GLY A 198 2.36 8.69 18.63
C GLY A 198 3.77 8.62 18.08
N ALA A 199 3.97 8.15 16.85
CA ALA A 199 5.29 7.96 16.26
C ALA A 199 6.05 9.28 16.11
N ALA A 200 7.08 9.51 16.92
CA ALA A 200 7.85 10.76 16.93
C ALA A 200 8.83 10.85 15.74
N ASP A 201 9.12 9.73 15.09
CA ASP A 201 10.04 9.59 13.96
C ASP A 201 9.33 9.63 12.58
N ALA A 202 8.03 10.00 12.58
CA ALA A 202 7.22 10.03 11.38
C ALA A 202 6.27 11.24 11.31
N VAL A 203 5.94 11.66 10.09
CA VAL A 203 4.71 12.41 9.83
C VAL A 203 3.62 11.40 9.52
N VAL A 204 2.51 11.44 10.23
CA VAL A 204 1.43 10.47 10.15
C VAL A 204 0.16 11.11 9.60
N ALA A 205 -0.46 10.48 8.61
CA ALA A 205 -1.78 10.83 8.10
C ALA A 205 -2.69 9.61 8.12
N ARG A 206 -3.91 9.78 8.60
CA ARG A 206 -4.98 8.78 8.48
C ARG A 206 -5.95 9.27 7.41
N ILE A 207 -6.25 8.42 6.47
CA ILE A 207 -7.03 8.78 5.28
C ILE A 207 -8.19 7.80 5.09
N PRO A 208 -9.37 8.30 4.68
CA PRO A 208 -10.54 7.46 4.38
C PRO A 208 -10.42 6.86 2.96
N ALA A 209 -9.30 6.17 2.68
CA ALA A 209 -9.06 5.48 1.42
C ALA A 209 -9.37 3.99 1.61
N GLY A 210 -10.30 3.44 0.81
CA GLY A 210 -10.81 2.10 1.01
C GLY A 210 -11.36 1.90 2.43
N PRO A 211 -10.99 0.80 3.13
CA PRO A 211 -11.37 0.57 4.53
C PRO A 211 -10.69 1.50 5.54
N GLY A 212 -10.07 2.56 5.07
CA GLY A 212 -9.24 3.47 5.85
C GLY A 212 -7.78 3.05 5.92
N ALA A 213 -6.88 3.98 5.68
CA ALA A 213 -5.44 3.72 5.68
C ALA A 213 -4.68 4.68 6.59
N THR A 214 -3.54 4.22 7.09
CA THR A 214 -2.56 5.04 7.79
C THR A 214 -1.30 5.15 6.93
N VAL A 215 -0.88 6.38 6.67
CA VAL A 215 0.33 6.70 5.89
C VAL A 215 1.34 7.34 6.81
N LEU A 216 2.57 6.82 6.81
CA LEU A 216 3.68 7.36 7.59
C LEU A 216 4.81 7.75 6.65
N ARG A 217 5.30 8.97 6.79
CA ARG A 217 6.54 9.41 6.13
C ARG A 217 7.66 9.46 7.16
N LYS A 218 8.74 8.71 6.91
CA LYS A 218 9.89 8.65 7.81
C LYS A 218 10.63 9.99 7.85
N LEU A 219 10.84 10.50 9.04
CA LEU A 219 11.70 11.68 9.26
C LEU A 219 13.19 11.29 9.14
N GLY A 220 14.03 12.28 8.88
CA GLY A 220 15.49 12.11 8.80
C GLY A 220 16.13 12.09 10.17
#